data_976560cf362d6babff5f9f31a71a8449
#
_entry.id   976560cf362d6babff5f9f31a71a8449
#
_cell.length_a   1.000
_cell.length_b   1.000
_cell.length_c   1.000
_cell.angle_alpha   90.00
_cell.angle_beta   90.00
_cell.angle_gamma   90.00
#
_symmetry.space_group_name_H-M   'P 1'
#
loop_
_entity.id
_entity.type
_entity.pdbx_description
1 polymer ?
#
loop_
_entity_poly.entity_id
_entity_poly.type
_entity_poly.pdbx_seq_one_letter_code
_entity_poly.pdbx_strand_id
1 'polypeptide(L)'
;LDVFATFLATDMVVIGSYPRFHDPRNSLLLDANAQRLAGIQTSSGPLKVVRVTMAPHDSRFFGGTYANVVFANGTLLVPSYGIDQDQEALQTYQRLLPDWNVIPIDCGALIIGEGAAHCVTLNLQAWPSTLTRAPADAVDRFPHGQRRDPDRY
;
A
#
# COMPACT_ATOMS: atom_id res chain seq x y z
N LEU A 1 -1.67 -0.53 8.80
CA LEU A 1 -2.44 0.54 8.13
C LEU A 1 -2.56 0.30 6.62
N ASP A 2 -1.52 -0.11 5.97
CA ASP A 2 -1.38 -0.27 4.51
C ASP A 2 -2.36 -1.24 3.81
N VAL A 3 -3.14 -1.99 4.56
CA VAL A 3 -4.22 -2.84 3.99
C VAL A 3 -5.48 -2.01 3.71
N PHE A 4 -5.82 -1.04 4.54
CA PHE A 4 -7.08 -0.30 4.42
C PHE A 4 -6.90 1.22 4.40
N ALA A 5 -5.71 1.74 4.70
CA ALA A 5 -5.42 3.17 4.70
C ALA A 5 -3.95 3.44 4.36
N THR A 6 -3.70 4.53 3.63
CA THR A 6 -2.35 5.02 3.32
C THR A 6 -2.31 6.55 3.37
N PHE A 7 -1.21 7.11 3.88
CA PHE A 7 -0.98 8.54 3.83
C PHE A 7 -0.38 8.93 2.48
N LEU A 8 -0.95 9.94 1.84
CA LEU A 8 -0.42 10.53 0.61
C LEU A 8 0.42 11.78 0.90
N ALA A 9 0.15 12.43 2.02
CA ALA A 9 0.88 13.60 2.52
C ALA A 9 0.75 13.66 4.04
N THR A 10 1.43 14.61 4.68
CA THR A 10 1.37 14.83 6.14
C THR A 10 -0.03 15.22 6.63
N ASP A 11 -0.88 15.71 5.74
CA ASP A 11 -2.24 16.19 6.01
C ASP A 11 -3.32 15.47 5.18
N MET A 12 -2.96 14.39 4.46
CA MET A 12 -3.91 13.65 3.61
C MET A 12 -3.74 12.14 3.75
N VAL A 13 -4.86 11.46 3.99
CA VAL A 13 -4.96 10.00 4.06
C VAL A 13 -6.06 9.49 3.14
N VAL A 14 -5.76 8.41 2.41
CA VAL A 14 -6.77 7.60 1.71
C VAL A 14 -7.15 6.44 2.60
N ILE A 15 -8.44 6.17 2.72
CA ILE A 15 -8.99 5.03 3.45
C ILE A 15 -10.04 4.30 2.61
N GLY A 16 -9.97 2.97 2.62
CA GLY A 16 -10.90 2.13 1.89
C GLY A 16 -12.36 2.32 2.30
N SER A 17 -13.27 1.96 1.40
CA SER A 17 -14.70 1.92 1.65
C SER A 17 -15.32 0.71 0.96
N TYR A 18 -16.36 0.15 1.56
CA TYR A 18 -17.21 -0.85 0.94
C TYR A 18 -18.64 -0.34 0.82
N PRO A 19 -19.34 -0.60 -0.28
CA PRO A 19 -20.79 -0.42 -0.32
C PRO A 19 -21.45 -1.28 0.76
N ARG A 20 -22.38 -0.70 1.55
CA ARG A 20 -23.02 -1.40 2.69
C ARG A 20 -23.76 -2.68 2.30
N PHE A 21 -24.24 -2.76 1.07
CA PHE A 21 -24.94 -3.94 0.58
C PHE A 21 -23.98 -5.09 0.19
N HIS A 22 -22.70 -4.80 -0.03
CA HIS A 22 -21.69 -5.83 -0.33
C HIS A 22 -21.03 -6.36 0.94
N ASP A 23 -20.61 -5.48 1.85
CA ASP A 23 -19.96 -5.84 3.10
C ASP A 23 -20.37 -4.86 4.22
N PRO A 24 -21.52 -5.08 4.86
CA PRO A 24 -22.04 -4.19 5.91
C PRO A 24 -21.07 -4.01 7.08
N ARG A 25 -20.40 -5.08 7.48
CA ARG A 25 -19.51 -5.07 8.66
C ARG A 25 -18.26 -4.23 8.40
N ASN A 26 -17.55 -4.50 7.32
CA ASN A 26 -16.35 -3.76 6.98
C ASN A 26 -16.66 -2.32 6.56
N SER A 27 -17.82 -2.08 5.90
CA SER A 27 -18.29 -0.73 5.63
C SER A 27 -18.40 0.10 6.91
N LEU A 28 -19.08 -0.41 7.95
CA LEU A 28 -19.24 0.30 9.23
C LEU A 28 -17.91 0.54 9.94
N LEU A 29 -17.00 -0.44 9.92
CA LEU A 29 -15.67 -0.32 10.54
C LEU A 29 -14.83 0.76 9.85
N LEU A 30 -14.81 0.76 8.51
CA LEU A 30 -14.04 1.74 7.73
C LEU A 30 -14.66 3.14 7.81
N ASP A 31 -15.98 3.25 7.90
CA ASP A 31 -16.67 4.53 8.13
C ASP A 31 -16.31 5.12 9.50
N ALA A 32 -16.33 4.29 10.55
CA ALA A 32 -15.94 4.72 11.89
C ALA A 32 -14.47 5.15 11.94
N ASN A 33 -13.57 4.44 11.26
CA ASN A 33 -12.15 4.81 11.17
C ASN A 33 -11.97 6.11 10.38
N ALA A 34 -12.69 6.30 9.27
CA ALA A 34 -12.64 7.54 8.52
C ALA A 34 -13.10 8.75 9.35
N GLN A 35 -14.17 8.60 10.15
CA GLN A 35 -14.63 9.64 11.07
C GLN A 35 -13.60 9.98 12.15
N ARG A 36 -12.94 8.96 12.73
CA ARG A 36 -11.87 9.20 13.72
C ARG A 36 -10.69 9.93 13.11
N LEU A 37 -10.26 9.55 11.91
CA LEU A 37 -9.18 10.22 11.19
C LEU A 37 -9.53 11.65 10.83
N ALA A 38 -10.76 11.93 10.39
CA ALA A 38 -11.23 13.30 10.08
C ALA A 38 -11.24 14.23 11.30
N GLY A 39 -11.27 13.68 12.51
CA GLY A 39 -11.14 14.47 13.77
C GLY A 39 -9.72 14.86 14.13
N ILE A 40 -8.71 14.36 13.42
CA ILE A 40 -7.30 14.65 13.71
C ILE A 40 -6.93 16.03 13.16
N GLN A 41 -6.26 16.84 13.98
CA GLN A 41 -5.65 18.11 13.55
C GLN A 41 -4.18 17.87 13.21
N THR A 42 -3.77 18.35 12.04
CA THR A 42 -2.38 18.39 11.60
C THR A 42 -1.82 19.78 11.71
N SER A 43 -0.53 19.97 11.45
CA SER A 43 0.07 21.31 11.39
C SER A 43 -0.51 22.19 10.28
N SER A 44 -1.11 21.59 9.25
CA SER A 44 -1.71 22.28 8.09
C SER A 44 -3.24 22.43 8.20
N GLY A 45 -3.85 22.01 9.32
CA GLY A 45 -5.30 22.00 9.53
C GLY A 45 -5.87 20.59 9.74
N PRO A 46 -7.18 20.41 9.57
CA PRO A 46 -7.80 19.09 9.70
C PRO A 46 -7.23 18.08 8.70
N LEU A 47 -7.01 16.84 9.15
CA LEU A 47 -6.57 15.76 8.27
C LEU A 47 -7.60 15.51 7.16
N LYS A 48 -7.18 15.66 5.92
CA LYS A 48 -8.00 15.37 4.74
C LYS A 48 -8.14 13.85 4.55
N VAL A 49 -9.34 13.36 4.74
CA VAL A 49 -9.67 11.93 4.57
C VAL A 49 -10.37 11.72 3.23
N VAL A 50 -9.79 10.90 2.37
CA VAL A 50 -10.35 10.54 1.06
C VAL A 50 -10.73 9.08 1.08
N ARG A 51 -11.88 8.74 0.46
CA ARG A 51 -12.36 7.36 0.37
C ARG A 51 -12.03 6.79 -1.01
N VAL A 52 -11.61 5.52 -1.01
CA VAL A 52 -11.44 4.72 -2.24
C VAL A 52 -12.27 3.44 -2.10
N THR A 53 -13.08 3.14 -3.12
CA THR A 53 -13.87 1.90 -3.13
C THR A 53 -12.91 0.72 -3.22
N MET A 54 -13.02 -0.23 -2.29
CA MET A 54 -12.20 -1.44 -2.25
C MET A 54 -12.70 -2.48 -3.26
N ALA A 55 -11.84 -3.40 -3.67
CA ALA A 55 -12.26 -4.58 -4.42
C ALA A 55 -13.32 -5.36 -3.64
N PRO A 56 -14.28 -6.03 -4.32
CA PRO A 56 -15.29 -6.82 -3.63
C PRO A 56 -14.67 -7.83 -2.68
N HIS A 57 -15.22 -7.95 -1.47
CA HIS A 57 -14.77 -8.93 -0.50
C HIS A 57 -15.42 -10.28 -0.81
N ASP A 58 -14.90 -10.98 -1.80
CA ASP A 58 -15.36 -12.31 -2.21
C ASP A 58 -14.20 -13.33 -2.19
N SER A 59 -14.46 -14.57 -2.57
CA SER A 59 -13.47 -15.65 -2.55
C SER A 59 -12.26 -15.42 -3.48
N ARG A 60 -12.38 -14.52 -4.48
CA ARG A 60 -11.29 -14.21 -5.41
C ARG A 60 -10.42 -13.06 -4.93
N PHE A 61 -11.01 -12.12 -4.21
CA PHE A 61 -10.36 -10.87 -3.82
C PHE A 61 -10.40 -10.65 -2.30
N PHE A 62 -10.27 -11.74 -1.54
CA PHE A 62 -10.20 -11.65 -0.08
C PHE A 62 -9.05 -10.74 0.33
N GLY A 63 -9.39 -9.55 0.85
CA GLY A 63 -8.42 -8.51 1.21
C GLY A 63 -7.94 -7.62 0.06
N GLY A 64 -8.55 -7.67 -1.14
CA GLY A 64 -8.22 -6.78 -2.27
C GLY A 64 -8.33 -5.31 -1.90
N THR A 65 -7.22 -4.59 -1.99
CA THR A 65 -7.12 -3.22 -1.50
C THR A 65 -6.41 -2.30 -2.48
N TYR A 66 -6.97 -1.12 -2.69
CA TYR A 66 -6.31 -0.03 -3.41
C TYR A 66 -5.54 0.92 -2.49
N ALA A 67 -5.54 0.69 -1.17
CA ALA A 67 -4.74 1.47 -0.23
C ALA A 67 -3.30 0.94 -0.07
N ASN A 68 -2.99 -0.25 -0.60
CA ASN A 68 -1.68 -0.88 -0.51
C ASN A 68 -0.76 -0.44 -1.66
N VAL A 69 -0.61 0.88 -1.83
CA VAL A 69 0.15 1.52 -2.91
C VAL A 69 1.63 1.61 -2.58
N VAL A 70 2.47 1.71 -3.62
CA VAL A 70 3.92 1.90 -3.49
C VAL A 70 4.34 3.23 -4.09
N PHE A 71 5.01 4.04 -3.30
CA PHE A 71 5.64 5.27 -3.75
C PHE A 71 7.09 4.99 -4.17
N ALA A 72 7.45 5.33 -5.40
CA ALA A 72 8.81 5.16 -5.90
C ALA A 72 9.18 6.24 -6.92
N ASN A 73 10.11 7.11 -6.59
CA ASN A 73 10.74 8.06 -7.53
C ASN A 73 9.75 8.86 -8.38
N GLY A 74 8.73 9.47 -7.77
CA GLY A 74 7.71 10.24 -8.49
C GLY A 74 6.64 9.38 -9.17
N THR A 75 6.66 8.08 -8.96
CA THR A 75 5.66 7.12 -9.44
C THR A 75 4.88 6.54 -8.27
N LEU A 76 3.56 6.43 -8.43
CA LEU A 76 2.67 5.70 -7.53
C LEU A 76 2.20 4.43 -8.23
N LEU A 77 2.56 3.27 -7.67
CA LEU A 77 2.04 1.99 -8.10
C LEU A 77 0.75 1.70 -7.34
N VAL A 78 -0.36 1.53 -8.06
CA VAL A 78 -1.68 1.25 -7.49
C VAL A 78 -2.04 -0.20 -7.81
N PRO A 79 -2.37 -1.04 -6.82
CA PRO A 79 -2.84 -2.39 -7.08
C PRO A 79 -4.01 -2.41 -8.06
N SER A 80 -4.05 -3.40 -8.95
CA SER A 80 -5.15 -3.69 -9.86
C SER A 80 -5.47 -5.17 -9.87
N TYR A 81 -6.70 -5.53 -10.18
CA TYR A 81 -7.24 -6.88 -10.06
C TYR A 81 -8.01 -7.33 -11.31
N GLY A 82 -8.02 -6.51 -12.38
CA GLY A 82 -8.76 -6.76 -13.62
C GLY A 82 -10.26 -6.59 -13.46
N ILE A 83 -10.71 -5.65 -12.65
CA ILE A 83 -12.13 -5.35 -12.36
C ILE A 83 -12.45 -3.87 -12.55
N ASP A 84 -13.73 -3.52 -12.64
CA ASP A 84 -14.19 -2.14 -12.94
C ASP A 84 -13.71 -1.12 -11.88
N GLN A 85 -13.59 -1.52 -10.62
CA GLN A 85 -13.12 -0.68 -9.53
C GLN A 85 -11.67 -0.20 -9.70
N ASP A 86 -10.84 -0.91 -10.47
CA ASP A 86 -9.46 -0.52 -10.75
C ASP A 86 -9.39 0.88 -11.36
N GLN A 87 -10.28 1.15 -12.32
CA GLN A 87 -10.32 2.44 -13.01
C GLN A 87 -10.73 3.60 -12.07
N GLU A 88 -11.70 3.37 -11.19
CA GLU A 88 -12.13 4.35 -10.19
C GLU A 88 -10.99 4.68 -9.21
N ALA A 89 -10.28 3.64 -8.74
CA ALA A 89 -9.14 3.81 -7.85
C ALA A 89 -8.01 4.61 -8.51
N LEU A 90 -7.62 4.26 -9.74
CA LEU A 90 -6.61 4.99 -10.51
C LEU A 90 -6.97 6.46 -10.69
N GLN A 91 -8.18 6.76 -11.14
CA GLN A 91 -8.65 8.14 -11.31
C GLN A 91 -8.65 8.92 -9.99
N THR A 92 -8.94 8.25 -8.88
CA THR A 92 -8.90 8.88 -7.57
C THR A 92 -7.48 9.31 -7.23
N TYR A 93 -6.49 8.44 -7.38
CA TYR A 93 -5.09 8.79 -7.12
C TYR A 93 -4.54 9.83 -8.09
N GLN A 94 -4.89 9.76 -9.37
CA GLN A 94 -4.49 10.77 -10.36
C GLN A 94 -5.00 12.18 -10.01
N ARG A 95 -6.25 12.29 -9.50
CA ARG A 95 -6.78 13.57 -9.02
C ARG A 95 -6.09 14.08 -7.76
N LEU A 96 -5.69 13.17 -6.85
CA LEU A 96 -5.06 13.53 -5.59
C LEU A 96 -3.58 13.88 -5.74
N LEU A 97 -2.91 13.30 -6.73
CA LEU A 97 -1.48 13.41 -6.96
C LEU A 97 -1.20 13.76 -8.43
N PRO A 98 -1.61 14.96 -8.91
CA PRO A 98 -1.52 15.33 -10.32
C PRO A 98 -0.07 15.38 -10.86
N ASP A 99 0.91 15.58 -9.98
CA ASP A 99 2.34 15.64 -10.34
C ASP A 99 3.03 14.27 -10.29
N TRP A 100 2.28 13.20 -9.94
CA TRP A 100 2.81 11.85 -9.85
C TRP A 100 2.41 11.02 -11.06
N ASN A 101 3.33 10.15 -11.49
CA ASN A 101 3.02 9.13 -12.49
C ASN A 101 2.27 7.97 -11.83
N VAL A 102 0.94 7.97 -11.93
CA VAL A 102 0.08 6.95 -11.31
C VAL A 102 -0.14 5.80 -12.29
N ILE A 103 0.39 4.62 -11.98
CA ILE A 103 0.30 3.42 -12.83
C ILE A 103 -0.29 2.22 -12.08
N PRO A 104 -1.14 1.41 -12.76
CA PRO A 104 -1.63 0.17 -12.18
C PRO A 104 -0.53 -0.90 -12.16
N ILE A 105 -0.56 -1.75 -11.14
CA ILE A 105 0.23 -2.96 -11.08
C ILE A 105 -0.67 -4.15 -10.77
N ASP A 106 -0.59 -5.19 -11.60
CA ASP A 106 -1.40 -6.39 -11.40
C ASP A 106 -1.01 -7.11 -10.10
N CYS A 107 -1.96 -7.19 -9.19
CA CYS A 107 -1.85 -7.84 -7.90
C CYS A 107 -2.78 -9.07 -7.78
N GLY A 108 -3.38 -9.53 -8.87
CA GLY A 108 -4.29 -10.67 -8.88
C GLY A 108 -3.69 -11.96 -8.33
N ALA A 109 -2.40 -12.20 -8.59
CA ALA A 109 -1.68 -13.34 -8.00
C ALA A 109 -1.24 -13.09 -6.56
N LEU A 110 -0.87 -11.86 -6.22
CA LEU A 110 -0.38 -11.49 -4.88
C LEU A 110 -1.50 -11.55 -3.83
N ILE A 111 -2.72 -11.17 -4.21
CA ILE A 111 -3.84 -11.12 -3.27
C ILE A 111 -4.26 -12.49 -2.74
N ILE A 112 -3.93 -13.56 -3.44
CA ILE A 112 -4.13 -14.94 -2.96
C ILE A 112 -3.31 -15.21 -1.69
N GLY A 113 -2.16 -14.52 -1.54
CA GLY A 113 -1.31 -14.55 -0.35
C GLY A 113 -1.67 -13.48 0.69
N GLU A 114 -2.88 -12.90 0.61
CA GLU A 114 -3.40 -11.87 1.54
C GLU A 114 -2.57 -10.58 1.56
N GLY A 115 -1.91 -10.24 0.44
CA GLY A 115 -1.11 -9.02 0.28
C GLY A 115 -1.25 -8.41 -1.10
N ALA A 116 -0.79 -7.17 -1.26
CA ALA A 116 -0.70 -6.50 -2.54
C ALA A 116 0.70 -5.88 -2.74
N ALA A 117 0.83 -4.87 -3.57
CA ALA A 117 2.13 -4.35 -4.00
C ALA A 117 3.04 -3.91 -2.85
N HIS A 118 2.52 -3.18 -1.86
CA HIS A 118 3.31 -2.70 -0.73
C HIS A 118 3.84 -3.84 0.14
N CYS A 119 3.02 -4.88 0.36
CA CYS A 119 3.37 -6.00 1.23
C CYS A 119 4.58 -6.82 0.75
N VAL A 120 4.88 -6.77 -0.56
CA VAL A 120 6.01 -7.49 -1.18
C VAL A 120 7.16 -6.58 -1.58
N THR A 121 7.12 -5.30 -1.21
CA THR A 121 8.15 -4.31 -1.54
C THR A 121 8.85 -3.75 -0.31
N LEU A 122 10.07 -3.28 -0.51
CA LEU A 122 10.85 -2.56 0.47
C LEU A 122 11.44 -1.32 -0.19
N ASN A 123 11.09 -0.13 0.31
CA ASN A 123 11.69 1.11 -0.14
C ASN A 123 13.07 1.30 0.52
N LEU A 124 14.09 1.38 -0.31
CA LEU A 124 15.43 1.74 0.12
C LEU A 124 15.71 3.20 -0.22
N GLN A 125 16.13 3.97 0.77
CA GLN A 125 16.60 5.32 0.52
C GLN A 125 17.90 5.25 -0.32
N ALA A 126 18.01 6.13 -1.33
CA ALA A 126 19.23 6.23 -2.11
C ALA A 126 20.42 6.50 -1.16
N TRP A 127 21.47 5.72 -1.32
CA TRP A 127 22.71 5.93 -0.54
C TRP A 127 23.28 7.30 -0.89
N PRO A 128 23.57 8.18 0.10
CA PRO A 128 24.18 9.46 -0.19
C PRO A 128 25.49 9.26 -0.95
N SER A 129 25.64 9.89 -2.09
CA SER A 129 26.85 9.79 -2.94
C SER A 129 28.14 10.27 -2.26
N THR A 130 28.01 10.94 -1.11
CA THR A 130 29.12 11.41 -0.27
C THR A 130 29.66 10.34 0.70
N LEU A 131 28.94 9.23 0.89
CA LEU A 131 29.44 8.11 1.69
C LEU A 131 30.20 7.19 0.74
N THR A 132 31.51 7.14 0.91
CA THR A 132 32.38 6.16 0.23
C THR A 132 31.81 4.75 0.42
N ARG A 133 31.81 3.99 -0.69
CA ARG A 133 31.41 2.58 -0.72
C ARG A 133 31.89 1.86 0.53
N ALA A 134 30.99 1.16 1.21
CA ALA A 134 31.40 0.33 2.34
C ALA A 134 32.63 -0.49 1.94
N PRO A 135 33.69 -0.56 2.76
CA PRO A 135 34.88 -1.30 2.41
C PRO A 135 34.50 -2.74 2.08
N ALA A 136 35.13 -3.32 1.06
CA ALA A 136 34.78 -4.64 0.52
C ALA A 136 34.81 -5.76 1.57
N ASP A 137 35.52 -5.53 2.69
CA ASP A 137 35.60 -6.42 3.83
C ASP A 137 34.39 -6.37 4.79
N ALA A 138 33.46 -5.44 4.60
CA ALA A 138 32.25 -5.39 5.40
C ALA A 138 31.26 -6.52 5.09
N VAL A 139 31.38 -7.15 3.92
CA VAL A 139 30.51 -8.25 3.47
C VAL A 139 30.80 -9.57 4.19
N ASP A 140 32.05 -9.77 4.65
CA ASP A 140 32.46 -11.01 5.30
C ASP A 140 32.13 -11.09 6.80
N ARG A 141 31.52 -10.06 7.37
CA ARG A 141 31.15 -10.04 8.81
C ARG A 141 29.83 -10.72 9.15
N PHE A 142 29.06 -11.14 8.16
CA PHE A 142 27.90 -11.98 8.43
C PHE A 142 28.33 -13.44 8.44
N PRO A 143 28.27 -14.17 9.57
CA PRO A 143 28.55 -15.60 9.57
C PRO A 143 27.59 -16.23 8.57
N HIS A 144 28.14 -16.85 7.53
CA HIS A 144 27.37 -17.66 6.59
C HIS A 144 26.54 -18.63 7.39
N GLY A 145 25.20 -18.43 7.39
CA GLY A 145 24.28 -19.31 8.06
C GLY A 145 24.58 -20.73 7.62
N GLN A 146 24.74 -21.62 8.59
CA GLN A 146 24.94 -23.05 8.37
C GLN A 146 23.88 -23.50 7.35
N ARG A 147 24.34 -24.04 6.22
CA ARG A 147 23.48 -24.69 5.24
C ARG A 147 22.69 -25.75 6.00
N ARG A 148 21.38 -25.64 6.03
CA ARG A 148 20.51 -26.68 6.58
C ARG A 148 20.72 -27.90 5.72
N ASP A 149 21.11 -29.00 6.34
CA ASP A 149 21.20 -30.32 5.75
C ASP A 149 19.83 -30.69 5.18
N PRO A 150 19.69 -30.90 3.85
CA PRO A 150 18.40 -31.21 3.23
C PRO A 150 17.88 -32.61 3.59
N ASP A 151 18.71 -33.47 4.22
CA ASP A 151 18.36 -34.87 4.49
C ASP A 151 17.84 -35.12 5.93
N ARG A 152 17.47 -34.06 6.65
CA ARG A 152 16.94 -34.17 8.01
C ARG A 152 15.47 -33.88 8.10
N TYR A 153 14.63 -34.66 7.36
CA TYR A 153 13.21 -34.91 7.68
C TYR A 153 12.78 -36.26 7.09
#